data_9ae8d1d22d752c4114184dcdce8cdf26
#
_entry.id   9ae8d1d22d752c4114184dcdce8cdf26
#
_cell.length_a   1.000
_cell.length_b   1.000
_cell.length_c   1.000
_cell.angle_alpha   90.00
_cell.angle_beta   90.00
_cell.angle_gamma   90.00
#
_symmetry.space_group_name_H-M   'P 1'
#
loop_
_entity.id
_entity.type
_entity.pdbx_description
1 polymer ?
#
loop_
_entity_poly.entity_id
_entity_poly.type
_entity_poly.pdbx_seq_one_letter_code
_entity_poly.pdbx_strand_id
1 'polypeptide(L)'
;MLNFIYLILGLCVLGALVMTVYAFLKPTDDTHVCVDERSALKLEKIETDRAVFSFTVPMRNTSNQIAAITDAFVRPYLPREQFPDAMCWGRLELDTARRDDNYFEAVIMNPGVERTLVVTLFFEARNGKNIRDTLRHMVDMDLCIYLTGVGLSLIHISEP
;
A
#
# COMPACT_ATOMS: atom_id res chain seq x y z
N MET A 1 50.15 -31.73 8.61
CA MET A 1 49.67 -30.59 7.76
C MET A 1 48.47 -30.94 6.91
N LEU A 2 48.46 -32.07 6.21
CA LEU A 2 47.32 -32.45 5.34
C LEU A 2 45.96 -32.57 6.09
N ASN A 3 45.96 -33.22 7.25
CA ASN A 3 44.74 -33.33 8.09
C ASN A 3 44.18 -31.99 8.57
N PHE A 4 45.06 -31.02 8.80
CA PHE A 4 44.66 -29.67 9.20
C PHE A 4 43.98 -28.92 8.05
N ILE A 5 44.47 -29.12 6.82
CA ILE A 5 43.84 -28.53 5.63
C ILE A 5 42.47 -29.14 5.37
N TYR A 6 42.30 -30.47 5.54
CA TYR A 6 40.97 -31.09 5.43
C TYR A 6 39.98 -30.65 6.48
N LEU A 7 40.48 -30.39 7.69
CA LEU A 7 39.65 -29.88 8.80
C LEU A 7 39.12 -28.47 8.46
N ILE A 8 39.98 -27.58 7.97
CA ILE A 8 39.58 -26.23 7.57
C ILE A 8 38.58 -26.30 6.41
N LEU A 9 38.85 -27.12 5.39
CA LEU A 9 37.98 -27.29 4.26
C LEU A 9 36.57 -27.79 4.69
N GLY A 10 36.52 -28.78 5.59
CA GLY A 10 35.27 -29.30 6.15
C GLY A 10 34.49 -28.24 6.90
N LEU A 11 35.18 -27.39 7.66
CA LEU A 11 34.57 -26.30 8.40
C LEU A 11 34.00 -25.23 7.45
N CYS A 12 34.68 -24.89 6.38
CA CYS A 12 34.21 -23.96 5.37
C CYS A 12 32.96 -24.51 4.65
N VAL A 13 32.96 -25.80 4.26
CA VAL A 13 31.82 -26.44 3.61
C VAL A 13 30.60 -26.45 4.57
N LEU A 14 30.82 -26.83 5.83
CA LEU A 14 29.75 -26.79 6.84
C LEU A 14 29.20 -25.39 7.04
N GLY A 15 30.08 -24.38 7.12
CA GLY A 15 29.67 -22.98 7.24
C GLY A 15 28.84 -22.50 6.03
N ALA A 16 29.27 -22.85 4.82
CA ALA A 16 28.54 -22.54 3.60
C ALA A 16 27.15 -23.20 3.58
N LEU A 17 27.09 -24.46 4.00
CA LEU A 17 25.82 -25.21 4.07
C LEU A 17 24.87 -24.59 5.10
N VAL A 18 25.34 -24.22 6.28
CA VAL A 18 24.56 -23.53 7.32
C VAL A 18 24.05 -22.18 6.78
N MET A 19 24.88 -21.39 6.13
CA MET A 19 24.49 -20.11 5.54
C MET A 19 23.45 -20.27 4.44
N THR A 20 23.58 -21.31 3.62
CA THR A 20 22.60 -21.61 2.57
C THR A 20 21.26 -21.99 3.18
N VAL A 21 21.24 -22.89 4.16
CA VAL A 21 20.01 -23.29 4.89
C VAL A 21 19.40 -22.08 5.58
N TYR A 22 20.19 -21.24 6.22
CA TYR A 22 19.72 -20.01 6.84
C TYR A 22 19.09 -19.05 5.81
N ALA A 23 19.68 -18.89 4.64
CA ALA A 23 19.14 -18.03 3.58
C ALA A 23 17.81 -18.56 3.03
N PHE A 24 17.64 -19.90 2.94
CA PHE A 24 16.36 -20.51 2.54
C PHE A 24 15.28 -20.43 3.63
N LEU A 25 15.70 -20.50 4.89
CA LEU A 25 14.78 -20.39 6.03
C LEU A 25 14.50 -18.95 6.43
N LYS A 26 15.28 -17.99 5.86
CA LYS A 26 15.07 -16.58 6.15
C LYS A 26 13.64 -16.19 5.75
N PRO A 27 12.92 -15.55 6.68
CA PRO A 27 11.58 -15.04 6.40
C PRO A 27 11.61 -14.07 5.22
N THR A 28 10.72 -14.29 4.30
CA THR A 28 10.45 -13.33 3.22
C THR A 28 9.28 -12.47 3.65
N ASP A 29 9.54 -11.19 3.83
CA ASP A 29 8.50 -10.20 4.06
C ASP A 29 7.95 -9.79 2.69
N ASP A 30 6.72 -10.19 2.41
CA ASP A 30 6.16 -10.00 1.07
C ASP A 30 4.65 -9.77 1.16
N THR A 31 4.31 -8.57 1.58
CA THR A 31 2.91 -8.10 1.56
C THR A 31 2.74 -7.12 0.42
N HIS A 32 1.85 -7.45 -0.51
CA HIS A 32 1.59 -6.69 -1.73
C HIS A 32 0.22 -6.02 -1.70
N VAL A 33 0.18 -4.80 -2.18
CA VAL A 33 -1.07 -4.16 -2.61
C VAL A 33 -1.24 -4.43 -4.10
N CYS A 34 -2.30 -5.15 -4.47
CA CYS A 34 -2.54 -5.57 -5.85
C CYS A 34 -3.27 -4.46 -6.61
N VAL A 35 -2.56 -3.43 -7.03
CA VAL A 35 -3.15 -2.23 -7.67
C VAL A 35 -3.82 -2.57 -8.99
N ASP A 36 -3.26 -3.53 -9.74
CA ASP A 36 -3.82 -3.99 -11.01
C ASP A 36 -5.21 -4.65 -10.86
N GLU A 37 -5.52 -5.14 -9.66
CA GLU A 37 -6.81 -5.76 -9.33
C GLU A 37 -7.78 -4.77 -8.66
N ARG A 38 -7.51 -3.47 -8.72
CA ARG A 38 -8.40 -2.46 -8.15
C ARG A 38 -9.77 -2.47 -8.82
N SER A 39 -10.80 -2.19 -8.03
CA SER A 39 -12.13 -1.98 -8.60
C SER A 39 -12.20 -0.69 -9.43
N ALA A 40 -13.20 -0.59 -10.27
CA ALA A 40 -13.51 0.68 -10.95
C ALA A 40 -13.81 1.78 -9.92
N LEU A 41 -13.43 3.01 -10.25
CA LEU A 41 -13.74 4.20 -9.45
C LEU A 41 -15.25 4.41 -9.41
N LYS A 42 -15.82 4.48 -8.22
CA LYS A 42 -17.25 4.66 -7.97
C LYS A 42 -17.50 6.04 -7.38
N LEU A 43 -18.44 6.77 -7.95
CA LEU A 43 -18.94 8.01 -7.38
C LEU A 43 -19.90 7.66 -6.22
N GLU A 44 -19.53 8.01 -4.99
CA GLU A 44 -20.37 7.78 -3.80
C GLU A 44 -21.31 8.96 -3.54
N LYS A 45 -20.80 10.18 -3.67
CA LYS A 45 -21.56 11.39 -3.40
C LYS A 45 -21.06 12.55 -4.25
N ILE A 46 -21.99 13.40 -4.69
CA ILE A 46 -21.65 14.65 -5.34
C ILE A 46 -22.58 15.75 -4.84
N GLU A 47 -22.00 16.87 -4.42
CA GLU A 47 -22.67 18.09 -4.00
C GLU A 47 -22.27 19.25 -4.93
N THR A 48 -22.60 20.46 -4.56
CA THR A 48 -22.25 21.63 -5.39
C THR A 48 -20.73 21.90 -5.39
N ASP A 49 -20.10 21.76 -4.23
CA ASP A 49 -18.70 22.08 -3.96
C ASP A 49 -17.83 20.85 -3.64
N ARG A 50 -18.44 19.67 -3.46
CA ARG A 50 -17.76 18.45 -3.04
C ARG A 50 -18.15 17.24 -3.87
N ALA A 51 -17.18 16.35 -4.07
CA ALA A 51 -17.43 15.02 -4.63
C ALA A 51 -16.61 13.97 -3.85
N VAL A 52 -17.20 12.80 -3.68
CA VAL A 52 -16.59 11.67 -2.99
C VAL A 52 -16.59 10.48 -3.93
N PHE A 53 -15.40 9.92 -4.15
CA PHE A 53 -15.22 8.71 -4.92
C PHE A 53 -14.62 7.61 -4.05
N SER A 54 -14.89 6.38 -4.38
CA SER A 54 -14.27 5.23 -3.73
C SER A 54 -13.87 4.16 -4.73
N PHE A 55 -12.89 3.35 -4.35
CA PHE A 55 -12.54 2.11 -5.01
C PHE A 55 -11.89 1.17 -4.00
N THR A 56 -11.81 -0.10 -4.34
CA THR A 56 -11.20 -1.12 -3.49
C THR A 56 -9.93 -1.67 -4.13
N VAL A 57 -8.97 -2.04 -3.30
CA VAL A 57 -7.70 -2.65 -3.72
C VAL A 57 -7.42 -3.85 -2.83
N PRO A 58 -7.18 -5.05 -3.39
CA PRO A 58 -6.76 -6.19 -2.61
C PRO A 58 -5.34 -6.01 -2.08
N MET A 59 -5.11 -6.51 -0.87
CA MET A 59 -3.79 -6.59 -0.24
C MET A 59 -3.57 -8.03 0.20
N ARG A 60 -2.44 -8.62 -0.21
CA ARG A 60 -2.12 -10.03 0.04
C ARG A 60 -0.81 -10.17 0.79
N ASN A 61 -0.81 -11.05 1.78
CA ASN A 61 0.44 -11.51 2.37
C ASN A 61 0.89 -12.79 1.65
N THR A 62 1.83 -12.67 0.73
CA THR A 62 2.41 -13.80 -0.01
C THR A 62 3.64 -14.39 0.67
N SER A 63 4.04 -13.81 1.79
CA SER A 63 5.16 -14.30 2.60
C SER A 63 4.80 -15.60 3.35
N ASN A 64 5.81 -16.27 3.88
CA ASN A 64 5.65 -17.42 4.77
C ASN A 64 5.50 -17.02 6.25
N GLN A 65 5.38 -15.72 6.53
CA GLN A 65 5.30 -15.17 7.88
C GLN A 65 4.06 -14.30 8.10
N ILE A 66 3.77 -14.07 9.37
CA ILE A 66 2.72 -13.14 9.78
C ILE A 66 3.21 -11.71 9.51
N ALA A 67 2.43 -10.95 8.75
CA ALA A 67 2.61 -9.53 8.56
C ALA A 67 1.70 -8.75 9.52
N ALA A 68 2.24 -7.71 10.16
CA ALA A 68 1.47 -6.81 10.99
C ALA A 68 1.54 -5.40 10.41
N ILE A 69 0.42 -4.92 9.88
CA ILE A 69 0.30 -3.55 9.36
C ILE A 69 -0.24 -2.70 10.49
N THR A 70 0.55 -1.75 10.95
CA THR A 70 0.23 -0.90 12.11
C THR A 70 -0.42 0.41 11.68
N ASP A 71 -0.13 0.88 10.48
CA ASP A 71 -0.70 2.10 9.93
C ASP A 71 -0.69 2.04 8.40
N ALA A 72 -1.68 2.69 7.78
CA ALA A 72 -1.74 2.85 6.34
C ALA A 72 -2.49 4.13 5.97
N PHE A 73 -2.03 4.81 4.94
CA PHE A 73 -2.70 6.00 4.43
C PHE A 73 -2.52 6.15 2.93
N VAL A 74 -3.40 6.91 2.32
CA VAL A 74 -3.33 7.25 0.91
C VAL A 74 -3.06 8.74 0.73
N ARG A 75 -2.18 9.07 -0.19
CA ARG A 75 -1.85 10.45 -0.56
C ARG A 75 -2.12 10.69 -2.05
N PRO A 76 -3.13 11.48 -2.39
CA PRO A 76 -3.31 11.95 -3.75
C PRO A 76 -2.33 13.09 -4.06
N TYR A 77 -1.71 13.03 -5.24
CA TYR A 77 -0.80 14.05 -5.75
C TYR A 77 -1.45 14.82 -6.90
N LEU A 78 -2.39 15.70 -6.55
CA LEU A 78 -2.97 16.62 -7.51
C LEU A 78 -2.03 17.82 -7.68
N PRO A 79 -1.50 18.09 -8.89
CA PRO A 79 -0.54 19.17 -9.10
C PRO A 79 -1.24 20.54 -8.99
N ARG A 80 -1.03 21.22 -7.86
CA ARG A 80 -1.69 22.49 -7.52
C ARG A 80 -1.40 23.62 -8.49
N GLU A 81 -0.22 23.63 -9.10
CA GLU A 81 0.18 24.66 -10.06
C GLU A 81 -0.58 24.54 -11.39
N GLN A 82 -0.88 23.29 -11.78
CA GLN A 82 -1.63 23.01 -12.99
C GLN A 82 -3.14 23.00 -12.75
N PHE A 83 -3.56 22.69 -11.52
CA PHE A 83 -4.97 22.56 -11.16
C PHE A 83 -5.28 23.19 -9.78
N PRO A 84 -5.37 24.55 -9.73
CA PRO A 84 -5.63 25.26 -8.48
C PRO A 84 -7.09 25.24 -8.03
N ASP A 85 -8.01 24.76 -8.86
CA ASP A 85 -9.46 24.88 -8.70
C ASP A 85 -10.08 23.85 -7.76
N ALA A 86 -9.33 22.79 -7.39
CA ALA A 86 -9.78 21.83 -6.41
C ALA A 86 -8.69 21.44 -5.41
N MET A 87 -9.14 20.93 -4.27
CA MET A 87 -8.33 20.14 -3.34
C MET A 87 -8.75 18.68 -3.40
N CYS A 88 -7.77 17.79 -3.21
CA CYS A 88 -8.02 16.38 -3.06
C CYS A 88 -7.30 15.87 -1.82
N TRP A 89 -7.96 15.02 -1.04
CA TRP A 89 -7.37 14.22 0.01
C TRP A 89 -7.98 12.82 0.00
N GLY A 90 -7.26 11.87 0.59
CA GLY A 90 -7.67 10.48 0.59
C GLY A 90 -7.77 9.91 1.99
N ARG A 91 -8.63 8.92 2.15
CA ARG A 91 -8.76 8.07 3.32
C ARG A 91 -8.58 6.62 2.91
N LEU A 92 -7.82 5.87 3.70
CA LEU A 92 -7.56 4.46 3.49
C LEU A 92 -8.06 3.67 4.69
N GLU A 93 -8.86 2.66 4.44
CA GLU A 93 -9.49 1.84 5.48
C GLU A 93 -9.49 0.37 5.06
N LEU A 94 -9.62 -0.53 6.04
CA LEU A 94 -10.00 -1.91 5.75
C LEU A 94 -11.51 -1.99 5.51
N ASP A 95 -11.92 -2.83 4.56
CA ASP A 95 -13.34 -3.06 4.30
C ASP A 95 -14.10 -3.57 5.54
N THR A 96 -13.41 -4.37 6.36
CA THR A 96 -13.94 -4.95 7.61
C THR A 96 -13.92 -4.02 8.81
N ALA A 97 -13.22 -2.88 8.73
CA ALA A 97 -13.03 -1.95 9.84
C ALA A 97 -13.04 -0.50 9.34
N ARG A 98 -14.20 -0.09 8.81
CA ARG A 98 -14.40 1.27 8.31
C ARG A 98 -14.66 2.25 9.46
N ARG A 99 -14.01 3.42 9.39
CA ARG A 99 -14.05 4.45 10.43
C ARG A 99 -14.18 5.83 9.78
N ASP A 100 -14.79 6.76 10.51
CA ASP A 100 -14.98 8.15 10.03
C ASP A 100 -13.89 9.12 10.52
N ASP A 101 -12.94 8.63 11.33
CA ASP A 101 -11.90 9.43 11.99
C ASP A 101 -10.56 9.50 11.25
N ASN A 102 -10.48 9.00 10.01
CA ASN A 102 -9.25 8.86 9.22
C ASN A 102 -8.15 8.00 9.88
N TYR A 103 -8.50 7.19 10.84
CA TYR A 103 -7.59 6.26 11.49
C TYR A 103 -7.63 4.90 10.78
N PHE A 104 -6.46 4.35 10.47
CA PHE A 104 -6.34 3.00 9.94
C PHE A 104 -6.33 1.98 11.10
N GLU A 105 -7.22 1.02 11.06
CA GLU A 105 -7.23 -0.07 12.05
C GLU A 105 -6.08 -1.04 11.76
N ALA A 106 -5.18 -1.22 12.74
CA ALA A 106 -4.06 -2.15 12.61
C ALA A 106 -4.55 -3.58 12.34
N VAL A 107 -3.90 -4.26 11.43
CA VAL A 107 -4.30 -5.61 11.01
C VAL A 107 -3.12 -6.58 11.02
N ILE A 108 -3.41 -7.80 11.48
CA ILE A 108 -2.49 -8.92 11.38
C ILE A 108 -2.95 -9.82 10.23
N MET A 109 -2.03 -10.12 9.32
CA MET A 109 -2.28 -10.98 8.16
C MET A 109 -1.42 -12.22 8.25
N ASN A 110 -2.06 -13.37 8.39
CA ASN A 110 -1.39 -14.67 8.29
C ASN A 110 -0.89 -14.91 6.85
N PRO A 111 0.08 -15.83 6.65
CA PRO A 111 0.49 -16.26 5.32
C PRO A 111 -0.70 -16.65 4.43
N GLY A 112 -0.68 -16.17 3.18
CA GLY A 112 -1.73 -16.46 2.20
C GLY A 112 -3.07 -15.75 2.43
N VAL A 113 -3.17 -14.88 3.45
CA VAL A 113 -4.41 -14.14 3.71
C VAL A 113 -4.48 -12.89 2.82
N GLU A 114 -5.68 -12.66 2.28
CA GLU A 114 -6.04 -11.45 1.56
C GLU A 114 -6.94 -10.56 2.42
N ARG A 115 -6.77 -9.26 2.29
CA ARG A 115 -7.63 -8.20 2.86
C ARG A 115 -7.94 -7.17 1.80
N THR A 116 -9.11 -6.58 1.88
CA THR A 116 -9.52 -5.52 0.96
C THR A 116 -9.32 -4.17 1.62
N LEU A 117 -8.56 -3.31 0.97
CA LEU A 117 -8.43 -1.90 1.30
C LEU A 117 -9.52 -1.11 0.57
N VAL A 118 -10.12 -0.16 1.25
CA VAL A 118 -11.06 0.81 0.67
C VAL A 118 -10.39 2.16 0.62
N VAL A 119 -10.23 2.68 -0.56
CA VAL A 119 -9.72 4.04 -0.81
C VAL A 119 -10.91 4.95 -1.04
N THR A 120 -11.01 6.02 -0.25
CA THR A 120 -12.01 7.06 -0.43
C THR A 120 -11.31 8.37 -0.74
N LEU A 121 -11.66 8.99 -1.86
CA LEU A 121 -11.10 10.26 -2.32
C LEU A 121 -12.14 11.35 -2.16
N PHE A 122 -11.76 12.43 -1.52
CA PHE A 122 -12.57 13.60 -1.30
C PHE A 122 -12.04 14.76 -2.15
N PHE A 123 -12.91 15.29 -2.97
CA PHE A 123 -12.61 16.48 -3.77
C PHE A 123 -13.44 17.66 -3.27
N GLU A 124 -12.82 18.81 -3.14
CA GLU A 124 -13.48 20.05 -2.77
C GLU A 124 -13.09 21.16 -3.76
N ALA A 125 -14.10 21.76 -4.38
CA ALA A 125 -13.90 22.87 -5.30
C ALA A 125 -13.48 24.13 -4.54
N ARG A 126 -12.58 24.90 -5.13
CA ARG A 126 -12.09 26.16 -4.59
C ARG A 126 -12.76 27.34 -5.29
N ASN A 127 -12.62 28.52 -4.68
CA ASN A 127 -13.03 29.78 -5.26
C ASN A 127 -14.52 29.85 -5.64
N GLY A 128 -15.38 29.10 -4.94
CA GLY A 128 -16.82 29.09 -5.19
C GLY A 128 -17.23 28.42 -6.51
N LYS A 129 -16.33 27.62 -7.12
CA LYS A 129 -16.62 26.88 -8.34
C LYS A 129 -17.51 25.67 -8.08
N ASN A 130 -18.19 25.21 -9.12
CA ASN A 130 -18.95 23.96 -9.07
C ASN A 130 -18.03 22.77 -9.28
N ILE A 131 -18.10 21.78 -8.40
CA ILE A 131 -17.23 20.60 -8.43
C ILE A 131 -17.37 19.82 -9.73
N ARG A 132 -18.56 19.74 -10.33
CA ARG A 132 -18.77 19.01 -11.60
C ARG A 132 -18.01 19.64 -12.75
N ASP A 133 -18.02 20.96 -12.82
CA ASP A 133 -17.31 21.67 -13.87
C ASP A 133 -15.81 21.62 -13.65
N THR A 134 -15.39 21.70 -12.40
CA THR A 134 -13.99 21.55 -12.00
C THR A 134 -13.45 20.17 -12.39
N LEU A 135 -14.12 19.09 -12.03
CA LEU A 135 -13.67 17.73 -12.34
C LEU A 135 -13.62 17.39 -13.83
N ARG A 136 -14.42 18.05 -14.68
CA ARG A 136 -14.35 17.86 -16.14
C ARG A 136 -13.03 18.29 -16.76
N HIS A 137 -12.33 19.19 -16.11
CA HIS A 137 -11.06 19.75 -16.56
C HIS A 137 -9.89 19.32 -15.68
N MET A 138 -10.12 18.30 -14.82
CA MET A 138 -9.08 17.79 -13.93
C MET A 138 -7.98 17.10 -14.75
N VAL A 139 -6.74 17.38 -14.39
CA VAL A 139 -5.57 16.69 -14.93
C VAL A 139 -5.41 15.32 -14.27
N ASP A 140 -4.64 14.44 -14.88
CA ASP A 140 -4.29 13.16 -14.28
C ASP A 140 -3.61 13.36 -12.93
N MET A 141 -3.88 12.46 -12.01
CA MET A 141 -3.45 12.56 -10.63
C MET A 141 -2.85 11.24 -10.18
N ASP A 142 -1.64 11.30 -9.65
CA ASP A 142 -1.00 10.15 -9.02
C ASP A 142 -1.59 9.90 -7.64
N LEU A 143 -1.62 8.62 -7.26
CA LEU A 143 -2.15 8.16 -5.99
C LEU A 143 -1.18 7.19 -5.34
N CYS A 144 -0.64 7.55 -4.17
CA CYS A 144 0.29 6.70 -3.45
C CYS A 144 -0.36 6.11 -2.21
N ILE A 145 -0.25 4.80 -2.04
CA ILE A 145 -0.64 4.08 -0.82
C ILE A 145 0.62 3.82 -0.01
N TYR A 146 0.62 4.23 1.25
CA TYR A 146 1.70 4.00 2.20
C TYR A 146 1.24 2.99 3.24
N LEU A 147 2.07 1.99 3.48
CA LEU A 147 1.87 1.00 4.52
C LEU A 147 3.03 1.05 5.49
N THR A 148 2.73 0.99 6.78
CA THR A 148 3.73 0.89 7.85
C THR A 148 3.45 -0.35 8.67
N GLY A 149 4.49 -1.15 8.95
CA GLY A 149 4.30 -2.37 9.73
C GLY A 149 5.60 -3.12 9.99
N VAL A 150 5.47 -4.22 10.70
CA VAL A 150 6.56 -5.18 10.93
C VAL A 150 6.43 -6.29 9.89
N GLY A 151 7.55 -6.64 9.26
CA GLY A 151 7.55 -7.61 8.17
C GLY A 151 7.15 -7.02 6.81
N LEU A 152 7.26 -5.71 6.65
CA LEU A 152 6.98 -5.02 5.39
C LEU A 152 8.27 -4.46 4.78
N SER A 153 8.47 -4.77 3.53
CA SER A 153 9.32 -3.95 2.66
C SER A 153 8.54 -2.70 2.28
N LEU A 154 9.20 -1.55 2.27
CA LEU A 154 8.59 -0.27 1.90
C LEU A 154 8.12 -0.35 0.45
N ILE A 155 6.81 -0.47 0.25
CA ILE A 155 6.22 -0.52 -1.09
C ILE A 155 5.83 0.89 -1.47
N HIS A 156 6.61 1.48 -2.37
CA HIS A 156 6.26 2.72 -3.06
C HIS A 156 5.54 2.34 -4.36
N ILE A 157 4.25 2.57 -4.43
CA ILE A 157 3.48 2.37 -5.66
C ILE A 157 3.29 3.74 -6.30
N SER A 158 4.06 4.00 -7.35
CA SER A 158 3.77 5.07 -8.29
C SER A 158 3.19 4.44 -9.55
N GLU A 159 1.98 4.82 -9.93
CA GLU A 159 1.48 4.50 -11.27
C GLU A 159 1.70 5.70 -12.20
N PRO A 160 2.06 5.43 -13.46
CA PRO A 160 2.06 6.43 -14.52
C PRO A 160 0.65 6.78 -14.99
#